data_4a738458ad4cc44e4c23e70166757065
#
_entry.id   4a738458ad4cc44e4c23e70166757065
#
_cell.length_a   1.000
_cell.length_b   1.000
_cell.length_c   1.000
_cell.angle_alpha   90.00
_cell.angle_beta   90.00
_cell.angle_gamma   90.00
#
_symmetry.space_group_name_H-M   'P 1'
#
loop_
_entity.id
_entity.type
_entity.pdbx_description
1 polymer ?
#
loop_
_entity_poly.entity_id
_entity_poly.type
_entity_poly.pdbx_seq_one_letter_code
_entity_poly.pdbx_strand_id
1 'polypeptide(L)'
;MITREAILHIPKSNYSYAYDSNTLHMRIRVKKGEIKKAYLRIGDPYNWEQGGLDGGNLNGDDAKGWLGGGNYPMRKELETEYFDYWFCEYKPPKKRSRYAFILESEDEKILVGEKRVEILEDKKNDESKLSNLSNFFSYPYINSKDVLEMPEWVKNIVWYQIFPERFANGNEKISPKNVEPWGTHPERDNFMGGDLYGIYEKLDYLEELGITGLYLCPIFHGKTNHKYDTISYYDIDPHFGDKVIFKKLVEKAHSKGIKIMLDAVFNHVGSNHPFWLDVVENRENSKYAKWFVINNFNSDGTIDYETFANVKEMPKLNVEYPECREYLLQVAEYWIKEFDIDGWRLDVCNEIDHKFWREFRERCKKNERRLIYFRRDMA
;
A
#
# COMPACT_ATOMS: atom_id res chain seq x y z
N MET A 1 19.06 -22.18 -24.63
CA MET A 1 17.70 -21.66 -25.00
C MET A 1 17.11 -21.02 -23.75
N ILE A 2 16.49 -19.84 -23.86
CA ILE A 2 15.91 -19.08 -22.73
C ILE A 2 14.50 -19.58 -22.41
N THR A 3 14.20 -19.88 -21.15
CA THR A 3 12.88 -20.35 -20.67
C THR A 3 11.88 -19.19 -20.69
N ARG A 4 10.99 -19.14 -21.70
CA ARG A 4 10.03 -18.02 -21.91
C ARG A 4 9.04 -17.86 -20.77
N GLU A 5 8.59 -18.97 -20.19
CA GLU A 5 7.60 -19.03 -19.11
C GLU A 5 8.13 -18.45 -17.79
N ALA A 6 9.43 -18.37 -17.62
CA ALA A 6 10.09 -17.77 -16.46
C ALA A 6 10.22 -16.24 -16.56
N ILE A 7 10.07 -15.69 -17.78
CA ILE A 7 10.16 -14.25 -18.02
C ILE A 7 8.93 -13.56 -17.46
N LEU A 8 9.14 -12.57 -16.59
CA LEU A 8 8.06 -11.75 -16.06
C LEU A 8 8.46 -10.28 -16.02
N HIS A 9 7.60 -9.47 -16.60
CA HIS A 9 7.60 -8.01 -16.45
C HIS A 9 6.16 -7.52 -16.43
N ILE A 10 5.83 -6.63 -15.50
CA ILE A 10 4.49 -6.04 -15.34
C ILE A 10 4.64 -4.52 -15.36
N PRO A 11 4.09 -3.83 -16.38
CA PRO A 11 4.11 -2.37 -16.45
C PRO A 11 3.39 -1.72 -15.27
N LYS A 12 3.87 -0.56 -14.83
CA LYS A 12 3.29 0.22 -13.72
C LYS A 12 3.07 -0.60 -12.42
N SER A 13 4.07 -1.40 -12.08
CA SER A 13 4.13 -2.19 -10.84
C SER A 13 5.51 -2.02 -10.20
N ASN A 14 5.89 -2.90 -9.26
CA ASN A 14 7.26 -2.98 -8.74
C ASN A 14 8.32 -3.38 -9.80
N TYR A 15 7.88 -3.77 -11.01
CA TYR A 15 8.77 -4.01 -12.15
C TYR A 15 9.03 -2.76 -13.01
N SER A 16 8.14 -1.78 -12.97
CA SER A 16 8.26 -0.54 -13.76
C SER A 16 7.54 0.59 -13.07
N TYR A 17 8.28 1.48 -12.40
CA TYR A 17 7.71 2.60 -11.65
C TYR A 17 8.59 3.86 -11.66
N ALA A 18 7.97 5.00 -11.39
CA ALA A 18 8.67 6.24 -11.16
C ALA A 18 9.28 6.24 -9.75
N TYR A 19 10.61 6.21 -9.67
CA TYR A 19 11.34 6.32 -8.41
C TYR A 19 11.31 7.76 -7.87
N ASP A 20 11.52 8.70 -8.77
CA ASP A 20 11.37 10.14 -8.52
C ASP A 20 10.73 10.83 -9.75
N SER A 21 10.66 12.15 -9.75
CA SER A 21 10.04 12.94 -10.83
C SER A 21 10.74 12.81 -12.19
N ASN A 22 11.91 12.20 -12.27
CA ASN A 22 12.74 12.11 -13.47
C ASN A 22 13.29 10.72 -13.74
N THR A 23 13.19 9.78 -12.79
CA THR A 23 13.85 8.48 -12.85
C THR A 23 12.82 7.34 -12.86
N LEU A 24 12.96 6.43 -13.81
CA LEU A 24 12.26 5.15 -13.86
C LEU A 24 13.14 4.03 -13.33
N HIS A 25 12.58 3.19 -12.49
CA HIS A 25 13.14 1.89 -12.10
C HIS A 25 12.50 0.80 -12.94
N MET A 26 13.33 -0.01 -13.60
CA MET A 26 12.90 -1.02 -14.56
C MET A 26 13.50 -2.37 -14.20
N ARG A 27 12.65 -3.39 -14.04
CA ARG A 27 13.02 -4.77 -13.70
C ARG A 27 12.46 -5.77 -14.68
N ILE A 28 13.16 -6.88 -14.82
CA ILE A 28 12.64 -8.08 -15.46
C ILE A 28 13.11 -9.31 -14.67
N ARG A 29 12.21 -10.26 -14.47
CA ARG A 29 12.52 -11.56 -13.86
C ARG A 29 12.77 -12.57 -14.96
N VAL A 30 13.76 -13.44 -14.74
CA VAL A 30 14.12 -14.55 -15.63
C VAL A 30 14.44 -15.80 -14.82
N LYS A 31 14.56 -16.96 -15.44
CA LYS A 31 15.00 -18.16 -14.75
C LYS A 31 16.47 -18.00 -14.30
N LYS A 32 16.74 -18.50 -13.11
CA LYS A 32 18.07 -18.42 -12.49
C LYS A 32 19.16 -18.99 -13.39
N GLY A 33 20.22 -18.19 -13.58
CA GLY A 33 21.44 -18.60 -14.26
C GLY A 33 21.38 -18.67 -15.78
N GLU A 34 20.20 -18.48 -16.41
CA GLU A 34 20.09 -18.58 -17.88
C GLU A 34 20.63 -17.34 -18.61
N ILE A 35 20.47 -16.15 -18.05
CA ILE A 35 20.82 -14.90 -18.73
C ILE A 35 22.22 -14.45 -18.32
N LYS A 36 23.06 -14.18 -19.34
CA LYS A 36 24.43 -13.67 -19.17
C LYS A 36 24.47 -12.15 -19.24
N LYS A 37 23.65 -11.55 -20.10
CA LYS A 37 23.52 -10.09 -20.26
C LYS A 37 22.06 -9.72 -20.49
N ALA A 38 21.65 -8.65 -19.86
CA ALA A 38 20.34 -8.05 -20.08
C ALA A 38 20.49 -6.56 -20.38
N TYR A 39 19.67 -6.05 -21.29
CA TYR A 39 19.63 -4.63 -21.63
C TYR A 39 18.17 -4.14 -21.64
N LEU A 40 17.99 -2.94 -21.16
CA LEU A 40 16.77 -2.18 -21.33
C LEU A 40 16.88 -1.41 -22.66
N ARG A 41 16.08 -1.75 -23.65
CA ARG A 41 15.91 -1.00 -24.90
C ARG A 41 14.83 0.04 -24.66
N ILE A 42 15.16 1.33 -24.59
CA ILE A 42 14.24 2.38 -24.16
C ILE A 42 14.52 3.72 -24.82
N GLY A 43 13.49 4.53 -25.06
CA GLY A 43 13.61 5.88 -25.58
C GLY A 43 12.29 6.63 -25.71
N ASP A 44 12.36 7.87 -26.16
CA ASP A 44 11.18 8.70 -26.43
C ASP A 44 10.39 8.17 -27.63
N PRO A 45 9.09 7.87 -27.50
CA PRO A 45 8.26 7.36 -28.59
C PRO A 45 8.14 8.30 -29.81
N TYR A 46 8.45 9.57 -29.65
CA TYR A 46 8.32 10.59 -30.71
C TYR A 46 9.65 10.98 -31.35
N ASN A 47 10.73 10.27 -31.06
CA ASN A 47 12.02 10.51 -31.72
C ASN A 47 12.19 9.62 -32.95
N TRP A 48 11.75 10.11 -34.11
CA TRP A 48 11.82 9.43 -35.39
C TRP A 48 12.78 10.16 -36.33
N GLU A 49 13.47 9.43 -37.19
CA GLU A 49 14.18 10.02 -38.34
C GLU A 49 13.14 10.33 -39.42
N GLN A 50 13.17 11.52 -39.98
CA GLN A 50 12.26 11.99 -41.02
C GLN A 50 10.78 12.09 -40.64
N GLY A 51 10.34 13.30 -40.47
CA GLY A 51 8.95 13.70 -40.55
C GLY A 51 7.97 13.24 -39.47
N GLY A 52 8.38 12.41 -38.54
CA GLY A 52 7.55 12.02 -37.41
C GLY A 52 6.15 11.58 -37.77
N LEU A 53 5.18 11.92 -36.91
CA LEU A 53 3.75 11.64 -37.12
C LEU A 53 3.07 12.57 -38.11
N ASP A 54 3.72 13.63 -38.58
CA ASP A 54 3.15 14.67 -39.43
C ASP A 54 3.11 14.29 -40.94
N GLY A 55 2.82 13.04 -41.24
CA GLY A 55 2.46 12.63 -42.61
C GLY A 55 3.62 12.15 -43.46
N GLY A 56 4.72 11.80 -42.89
CA GLY A 56 5.72 10.97 -43.55
C GLY A 56 5.07 9.63 -43.88
N ASN A 57 5.15 9.24 -45.17
CA ASN A 57 4.54 8.05 -45.68
C ASN A 57 5.03 6.82 -44.92
N LEU A 58 4.25 6.33 -43.95
CA LEU A 58 4.60 5.18 -43.11
C LEU A 58 4.75 3.86 -43.91
N ASN A 59 4.43 3.91 -45.22
CA ASN A 59 4.49 2.80 -46.15
C ASN A 59 5.57 2.95 -47.23
N GLY A 60 6.46 3.95 -47.11
CA GLY A 60 7.55 4.11 -48.06
C GLY A 60 8.81 3.33 -47.63
N ASP A 61 9.55 2.78 -48.60
CA ASP A 61 10.82 2.09 -48.39
C ASP A 61 11.90 2.95 -47.69
N ASP A 62 11.64 4.25 -47.50
CA ASP A 62 12.54 5.21 -46.86
C ASP A 62 12.19 5.52 -45.38
N ALA A 63 11.17 4.88 -44.80
CA ALA A 63 10.84 5.05 -43.37
C ALA A 63 11.86 4.35 -42.51
N LYS A 64 12.88 5.04 -42.05
CA LYS A 64 13.95 4.51 -41.19
C LYS A 64 13.51 4.15 -39.78
N GLY A 65 12.23 4.13 -39.51
CA GLY A 65 11.67 3.69 -38.23
C GLY A 65 12.03 4.59 -37.02
N TRP A 66 11.82 4.02 -35.83
CA TRP A 66 12.07 4.73 -34.58
C TRP A 66 13.55 4.74 -34.24
N LEU A 67 14.13 5.92 -34.12
CA LEU A 67 15.54 6.13 -33.78
C LEU A 67 15.77 6.41 -32.29
N GLY A 68 14.70 6.62 -31.55
CA GLY A 68 14.78 7.17 -30.20
C GLY A 68 15.28 6.23 -29.12
N GLY A 69 15.63 4.98 -29.44
CA GLY A 69 15.98 4.00 -28.43
C GLY A 69 17.48 3.75 -28.26
N GLY A 70 17.94 3.70 -27.01
CA GLY A 70 19.24 3.19 -26.61
C GLY A 70 19.12 1.83 -25.92
N ASN A 71 20.23 1.07 -25.89
CA ASN A 71 20.35 -0.17 -25.12
C ASN A 71 21.14 0.15 -23.85
N TYR A 72 20.49 0.09 -22.71
CA TYR A 72 21.10 0.38 -21.41
C TYR A 72 21.36 -0.93 -20.68
N PRO A 73 22.61 -1.21 -20.24
CA PRO A 73 22.91 -2.45 -19.54
C PRO A 73 22.16 -2.53 -18.23
N MET A 74 21.62 -3.70 -17.96
CA MET A 74 20.98 -4.03 -16.69
C MET A 74 21.95 -4.80 -15.80
N ARG A 75 21.85 -4.60 -14.50
CA ARG A 75 22.59 -5.38 -13.49
C ARG A 75 21.67 -6.42 -12.84
N LYS A 76 22.23 -7.55 -12.44
CA LYS A 76 21.51 -8.48 -11.58
C LYS A 76 21.36 -7.83 -10.20
N GLU A 77 20.13 -7.58 -9.77
CA GLU A 77 19.80 -6.92 -8.51
C GLU A 77 19.55 -7.93 -7.40
N LEU A 78 18.83 -9.00 -7.73
CA LEU A 78 18.41 -10.02 -6.78
C LEU A 78 18.47 -11.39 -7.44
N GLU A 79 18.84 -12.39 -6.66
CA GLU A 79 18.79 -13.79 -7.00
C GLU A 79 17.97 -14.54 -5.94
N THR A 80 17.01 -15.33 -6.39
CA THR A 80 16.19 -16.21 -5.53
C THR A 80 16.52 -17.68 -5.81
N GLU A 81 15.78 -18.59 -5.21
CA GLU A 81 15.97 -20.03 -5.46
C GLU A 81 15.79 -20.39 -6.95
N TYR A 82 14.78 -19.81 -7.63
CA TYR A 82 14.39 -20.16 -8.99
C TYR A 82 14.62 -19.07 -10.02
N PHE A 83 14.77 -17.80 -9.61
CA PHE A 83 14.76 -16.65 -10.50
C PHE A 83 15.91 -15.68 -10.24
N ASP A 84 16.35 -15.02 -11.31
CA ASP A 84 17.19 -13.82 -11.30
C ASP A 84 16.34 -12.61 -11.66
N TYR A 85 16.58 -11.48 -10.99
CA TYR A 85 15.97 -10.19 -11.26
C TYR A 85 17.02 -9.23 -11.78
N TRP A 86 16.78 -8.71 -12.98
CA TRP A 86 17.64 -7.73 -13.62
C TRP A 86 17.01 -6.34 -13.51
N PHE A 87 17.85 -5.34 -13.25
CA PHE A 87 17.45 -3.99 -12.90
C PHE A 87 18.22 -2.94 -13.69
N CYS A 88 17.55 -1.84 -14.05
CA CYS A 88 18.16 -0.65 -14.65
C CYS A 88 17.41 0.60 -14.21
N GLU A 89 18.12 1.67 -13.97
CA GLU A 89 17.58 3.03 -13.82
C GLU A 89 17.65 3.74 -15.16
N TYR A 90 16.60 4.49 -15.49
CA TYR A 90 16.54 5.31 -16.69
C TYR A 90 15.91 6.67 -16.42
N LYS A 91 16.51 7.73 -16.98
CA LYS A 91 16.01 9.10 -16.89
C LYS A 91 15.47 9.54 -18.25
N PRO A 92 14.17 9.41 -18.51
CA PRO A 92 13.59 9.78 -19.79
C PRO A 92 13.62 11.32 -19.99
N PRO A 93 14.24 11.82 -21.07
CA PRO A 93 14.38 13.26 -21.29
C PRO A 93 13.06 14.04 -21.36
N LYS A 94 12.00 13.37 -21.79
CA LYS A 94 10.64 13.91 -21.93
C LYS A 94 9.62 13.28 -20.98
N LYS A 95 10.09 12.61 -19.90
CA LYS A 95 9.25 11.94 -18.88
C LYS A 95 8.32 10.84 -19.43
N ARG A 96 8.54 10.38 -20.66
CA ARG A 96 7.78 9.33 -21.34
C ARG A 96 8.71 8.37 -22.03
N SER A 97 8.29 7.11 -22.23
CA SER A 97 9.13 6.10 -22.86
C SER A 97 8.33 4.99 -23.52
N ARG A 98 8.89 4.45 -24.59
CA ARG A 98 8.63 3.09 -25.08
C ARG A 98 9.84 2.22 -24.80
N TYR A 99 9.62 1.00 -24.34
CA TYR A 99 10.71 0.13 -23.91
C TYR A 99 10.42 -1.34 -24.16
N ALA A 100 11.50 -2.11 -24.26
CA ALA A 100 11.52 -3.57 -24.32
C ALA A 100 12.79 -4.07 -23.64
N PHE A 101 12.94 -5.37 -23.47
CA PHE A 101 14.13 -5.94 -22.86
C PHE A 101 14.85 -6.81 -23.88
N ILE A 102 16.18 -6.71 -23.91
CA ILE A 102 17.04 -7.62 -24.68
C ILE A 102 17.72 -8.55 -23.68
N LEU A 103 17.51 -9.85 -23.85
CA LEU A 103 18.09 -10.88 -23.00
C LEU A 103 19.05 -11.75 -23.83
N GLU A 104 20.25 -11.97 -23.33
CA GLU A 104 21.28 -12.77 -23.97
C GLU A 104 21.68 -13.95 -23.06
N SER A 105 21.52 -15.17 -23.54
CA SER A 105 22.09 -16.38 -22.97
C SER A 105 23.39 -16.76 -23.72
N GLU A 106 23.92 -17.96 -23.50
CA GLU A 106 25.06 -18.48 -24.27
C GLU A 106 24.69 -18.73 -25.73
N ASP A 107 23.49 -19.22 -26.00
CA ASP A 107 23.06 -19.72 -27.31
C ASP A 107 22.05 -18.84 -28.01
N GLU A 108 21.44 -17.88 -27.30
CA GLU A 108 20.25 -17.19 -27.81
C GLU A 108 20.21 -15.75 -27.33
N LYS A 109 19.75 -14.87 -28.23
CA LYS A 109 19.44 -13.47 -27.93
C LYS A 109 18.01 -13.17 -28.32
N ILE A 110 17.25 -12.54 -27.44
CA ILE A 110 15.84 -12.24 -27.66
C ILE A 110 15.48 -10.82 -27.29
N LEU A 111 14.43 -10.30 -27.94
CA LEU A 111 13.73 -9.08 -27.58
C LEU A 111 12.41 -9.48 -26.90
N VAL A 112 12.22 -9.05 -25.67
CA VAL A 112 10.99 -9.24 -24.90
C VAL A 112 10.18 -7.97 -24.95
N GLY A 113 9.10 -7.98 -25.72
CA GLY A 113 8.14 -6.90 -25.83
C GLY A 113 6.83 -7.20 -25.08
N GLU A 114 5.88 -6.27 -25.20
CA GLU A 114 4.59 -6.36 -24.53
C GLU A 114 3.71 -7.50 -25.09
N LYS A 115 3.76 -7.70 -26.43
CA LYS A 115 2.88 -8.65 -27.12
C LYS A 115 3.56 -9.97 -27.44
N ARG A 116 4.86 -9.94 -27.69
CA ARG A 116 5.59 -11.13 -28.15
C ARG A 116 7.09 -11.05 -27.83
N VAL A 117 7.72 -12.22 -27.79
CA VAL A 117 9.16 -12.40 -27.72
C VAL A 117 9.67 -12.66 -29.15
N GLU A 118 10.72 -11.94 -29.56
CA GLU A 118 11.33 -12.08 -30.89
C GLU A 118 12.78 -12.49 -30.75
N ILE A 119 13.23 -13.44 -31.58
CA ILE A 119 14.63 -13.87 -31.63
C ILE A 119 15.44 -12.83 -32.42
N LEU A 120 16.60 -12.46 -31.90
CA LEU A 120 17.55 -11.56 -32.58
C LEU A 120 18.70 -12.37 -33.11
N GLU A 121 18.80 -12.48 -34.44
CA GLU A 121 19.76 -13.34 -35.13
C GLU A 121 20.72 -12.59 -36.06
N ASP A 122 20.26 -11.49 -36.65
CA ASP A 122 20.96 -10.77 -37.74
C ASP A 122 20.75 -9.27 -37.59
N LYS A 123 21.82 -8.48 -37.68
CA LYS A 123 21.78 -7.03 -37.54
C LYS A 123 20.73 -6.35 -38.44
N LYS A 124 20.58 -6.81 -39.68
CA LYS A 124 19.66 -6.17 -40.65
C LYS A 124 18.20 -6.44 -40.35
N ASN A 125 17.84 -7.67 -39.94
CA ASN A 125 16.48 -8.03 -39.53
C ASN A 125 16.16 -7.54 -38.12
N ASP A 126 17.19 -7.44 -37.25
CA ASP A 126 17.04 -7.00 -35.86
C ASP A 126 16.71 -5.52 -35.77
N GLU A 127 17.19 -4.67 -36.69
CA GLU A 127 16.85 -3.23 -36.69
C GLU A 127 15.34 -2.99 -36.79
N SER A 128 14.63 -3.75 -37.64
CA SER A 128 13.17 -3.66 -37.76
C SER A 128 12.46 -4.08 -36.48
N LYS A 129 12.92 -5.12 -35.78
CA LYS A 129 12.38 -5.60 -34.50
C LYS A 129 12.67 -4.59 -33.39
N LEU A 130 13.89 -4.03 -33.35
CA LEU A 130 14.35 -3.07 -32.35
C LEU A 130 13.75 -1.65 -32.51
N SER A 131 13.10 -1.37 -33.62
CA SER A 131 12.40 -0.11 -33.90
C SER A 131 10.87 -0.25 -33.97
N ASN A 132 10.33 -1.45 -33.89
CA ASN A 132 8.89 -1.72 -33.93
C ASN A 132 8.19 -1.42 -32.61
N LEU A 133 7.82 -0.16 -32.41
CA LEU A 133 7.13 0.29 -31.18
C LEU A 133 5.81 -0.43 -30.89
N SER A 134 5.19 -1.11 -31.88
CA SER A 134 3.95 -1.84 -31.65
C SER A 134 4.09 -3.03 -30.71
N ASN A 135 5.33 -3.52 -30.51
CA ASN A 135 5.68 -4.58 -29.57
C ASN A 135 6.30 -4.08 -28.27
N PHE A 136 6.51 -2.77 -28.12
CA PHE A 136 7.14 -2.19 -26.94
C PHE A 136 6.14 -1.88 -25.86
N PHE A 137 6.51 -2.11 -24.61
CA PHE A 137 5.80 -1.59 -23.44
C PHE A 137 5.75 -0.07 -23.46
N SER A 138 4.74 0.50 -22.81
CA SER A 138 4.58 1.94 -22.72
C SER A 138 4.73 2.42 -21.28
N TYR A 139 5.56 3.43 -21.06
CA TYR A 139 5.49 4.28 -19.89
C TYR A 139 5.04 5.69 -20.36
N PRO A 140 3.73 5.99 -20.29
CA PRO A 140 3.16 7.15 -21.00
C PRO A 140 3.72 8.48 -20.53
N TYR A 141 3.87 8.65 -19.21
CA TYR A 141 4.42 9.85 -18.58
C TYR A 141 4.71 9.63 -17.09
N ILE A 142 5.77 10.28 -16.57
CA ILE A 142 6.03 10.35 -15.13
C ILE A 142 5.23 11.51 -14.55
N ASN A 143 4.10 11.21 -13.92
CA ASN A 143 3.33 12.21 -13.19
C ASN A 143 3.83 12.31 -11.74
N SER A 144 3.65 13.45 -11.11
CA SER A 144 3.98 13.64 -9.69
C SER A 144 3.21 12.68 -8.77
N LYS A 145 2.00 12.28 -9.19
CA LYS A 145 1.17 11.31 -8.46
C LYS A 145 1.69 9.87 -8.53
N ASP A 146 2.49 9.54 -9.54
CA ASP A 146 3.10 8.22 -9.70
C ASP A 146 4.33 8.03 -8.80
N VAL A 147 4.87 9.12 -8.27
CA VAL A 147 6.07 9.11 -7.41
C VAL A 147 5.67 8.82 -5.97
N LEU A 148 6.27 7.76 -5.41
CA LEU A 148 6.15 7.42 -4.00
C LEU A 148 7.21 8.18 -3.20
N GLU A 149 6.87 9.40 -2.75
CA GLU A 149 7.69 10.10 -1.77
C GLU A 149 7.47 9.47 -0.39
N MET A 150 8.52 8.92 0.19
CA MET A 150 8.55 8.44 1.57
C MET A 150 9.35 9.41 2.44
N PRO A 151 8.93 9.65 3.68
CA PRO A 151 9.72 10.41 4.63
C PRO A 151 11.09 9.76 4.88
N GLU A 152 12.15 10.54 4.98
CA GLU A 152 13.52 10.02 5.19
C GLU A 152 13.66 9.17 6.47
N TRP A 153 12.92 9.52 7.53
CA TRP A 153 12.95 8.79 8.79
C TRP A 153 12.51 7.33 8.67
N VAL A 154 11.71 6.99 7.65
CA VAL A 154 11.21 5.62 7.42
C VAL A 154 12.35 4.62 7.17
N LYS A 155 13.46 5.07 6.60
CA LYS A 155 14.60 4.19 6.26
C LYS A 155 15.32 3.62 7.47
N ASN A 156 15.25 4.32 8.61
CA ASN A 156 16.01 3.98 9.82
C ASN A 156 15.12 3.70 11.04
N ILE A 157 13.81 3.51 10.82
CA ILE A 157 12.87 3.29 11.92
C ILE A 157 12.86 1.84 12.38
N VAL A 158 12.83 1.66 13.70
CA VAL A 158 12.62 0.36 14.34
C VAL A 158 11.25 0.38 14.99
N TRP A 159 10.32 -0.36 14.41
CA TRP A 159 8.95 -0.44 14.89
C TRP A 159 8.78 -1.45 16.02
N TYR A 160 8.03 -1.04 17.05
CA TYR A 160 7.53 -1.91 18.10
C TYR A 160 6.00 -1.88 18.09
N GLN A 161 5.39 -3.04 17.89
CA GLN A 161 3.93 -3.19 17.95
C GLN A 161 3.48 -3.32 19.39
N ILE A 162 2.50 -2.50 19.79
CA ILE A 162 1.87 -2.59 21.11
C ILE A 162 0.41 -2.98 20.95
N PHE A 163 0.00 -4.06 21.64
CA PHE A 163 -1.38 -4.37 21.95
C PHE A 163 -1.70 -3.68 23.27
N PRO A 164 -2.40 -2.51 23.30
CA PRO A 164 -2.46 -1.67 24.51
C PRO A 164 -2.95 -2.40 25.75
N GLU A 165 -3.99 -3.20 25.60
CA GLU A 165 -4.61 -3.98 26.67
C GLU A 165 -3.62 -4.97 27.36
N ARG A 166 -2.55 -5.39 26.65
CA ARG A 166 -1.58 -6.40 27.06
C ARG A 166 -0.18 -5.86 27.38
N PHE A 167 0.02 -4.55 27.37
CA PHE A 167 1.37 -3.99 27.48
C PHE A 167 1.73 -3.51 28.90
N ALA A 168 0.98 -2.57 29.45
CA ALA A 168 1.19 -2.04 30.78
C ALA A 168 -0.08 -1.36 31.29
N ASN A 169 -0.44 -1.60 32.56
CA ASN A 169 -1.53 -0.91 33.24
C ASN A 169 -0.96 0.30 34.01
N GLY A 170 -1.29 1.50 33.59
CA GLY A 170 -0.86 2.76 34.23
C GLY A 170 -1.96 3.42 35.04
N ASN A 171 -3.23 3.02 34.86
CA ASN A 171 -4.35 3.57 35.60
C ASN A 171 -5.44 2.53 35.90
N GLU A 172 -5.27 1.79 36.98
CA GLU A 172 -6.21 0.75 37.41
C GLU A 172 -7.67 1.20 37.54
N LYS A 173 -7.91 2.51 37.73
CA LYS A 173 -9.26 3.05 37.92
C LYS A 173 -10.13 2.97 36.66
N ILE A 174 -9.53 2.89 35.49
CA ILE A 174 -10.23 2.79 34.22
C ILE A 174 -10.24 1.35 33.68
N SER A 175 -9.57 0.42 34.33
CA SER A 175 -9.51 -0.98 33.92
C SER A 175 -10.90 -1.64 33.90
N PRO A 176 -11.15 -2.61 33.02
CA PRO A 176 -12.35 -3.44 33.05
C PRO A 176 -12.55 -4.12 34.41
N LYS A 177 -13.80 -4.40 34.78
CA LYS A 177 -14.10 -5.02 36.09
C LYS A 177 -13.55 -6.45 36.25
N ASN A 178 -13.31 -7.13 35.12
CA ASN A 178 -12.86 -8.53 35.06
C ASN A 178 -11.41 -8.67 34.58
N VAL A 179 -10.54 -7.79 35.05
CA VAL A 179 -9.11 -7.84 34.73
C VAL A 179 -8.47 -9.04 35.43
N GLU A 180 -7.72 -9.83 34.66
CA GLU A 180 -6.90 -10.91 35.18
C GLU A 180 -5.61 -10.36 35.81
N PRO A 181 -5.05 -11.04 36.81
CA PRO A 181 -3.74 -10.67 37.37
C PRO A 181 -2.66 -10.60 36.28
N TRP A 182 -1.79 -9.60 36.35
CA TRP A 182 -0.70 -9.43 35.40
C TRP A 182 0.23 -10.65 35.42
N GLY A 183 0.50 -11.22 34.23
CA GLY A 183 1.28 -12.45 34.06
C GLY A 183 0.43 -13.71 33.95
N THR A 184 -0.90 -13.62 34.07
CA THR A 184 -1.82 -14.73 33.71
C THR A 184 -1.65 -15.05 32.22
N HIS A 185 -1.88 -16.35 31.87
CA HIS A 185 -1.83 -16.77 30.46
C HIS A 185 -2.82 -15.97 29.62
N PRO A 186 -2.39 -15.31 28.52
CA PRO A 186 -3.28 -14.55 27.68
C PRO A 186 -4.20 -15.47 26.89
N GLU A 187 -5.50 -15.28 27.08
CA GLU A 187 -6.57 -15.94 26.33
C GLU A 187 -7.21 -14.97 25.34
N ARG A 188 -8.01 -15.49 24.42
CA ARG A 188 -8.64 -14.66 23.38
C ARG A 188 -9.46 -13.51 23.94
N ASP A 189 -10.24 -13.75 24.98
CA ASP A 189 -11.29 -12.85 25.45
C ASP A 189 -11.02 -12.27 26.84
N ASN A 190 -9.89 -12.60 27.50
CA ASN A 190 -9.56 -12.06 28.81
C ASN A 190 -8.93 -10.66 28.72
N PHE A 191 -8.95 -9.93 29.83
CA PHE A 191 -8.41 -8.57 29.95
C PHE A 191 -7.29 -8.52 30.98
N MET A 192 -6.21 -7.77 30.67
CA MET A 192 -5.07 -7.53 31.57
C MET A 192 -5.03 -6.07 32.06
N GLY A 193 -5.89 -5.20 31.49
CA GLY A 193 -6.05 -3.83 31.92
C GLY A 193 -4.97 -2.85 31.47
N GLY A 194 -4.17 -3.22 30.47
CA GLY A 194 -3.20 -2.28 29.89
C GLY A 194 -3.89 -1.09 29.23
N ASP A 195 -3.23 0.08 29.27
CA ASP A 195 -3.80 1.35 28.86
C ASP A 195 -2.75 2.34 28.29
N LEU A 196 -3.21 3.52 27.86
CA LEU A 196 -2.34 4.57 27.32
C LEU A 196 -1.45 5.23 28.40
N TYR A 197 -1.88 5.21 29.65
CA TYR A 197 -1.05 5.70 30.77
C TYR A 197 0.16 4.77 30.96
N GLY A 198 -0.06 3.45 30.93
CA GLY A 198 1.03 2.48 31.00
C GLY A 198 2.00 2.59 29.83
N ILE A 199 1.51 2.83 28.60
CA ILE A 199 2.39 3.07 27.44
C ILE A 199 3.19 4.37 27.66
N TYR A 200 2.53 5.45 28.12
CA TYR A 200 3.18 6.72 28.41
C TYR A 200 4.31 6.59 29.46
N GLU A 201 4.10 5.82 30.50
CA GLU A 201 5.10 5.56 31.56
C GLU A 201 6.28 4.72 31.05
N LYS A 202 6.03 3.83 30.08
CA LYS A 202 7.05 2.93 29.52
C LYS A 202 7.83 3.51 28.33
N LEU A 203 7.61 4.77 27.95
CA LEU A 203 8.34 5.37 26.83
C LEU A 203 9.86 5.42 27.05
N ASP A 204 10.30 5.63 28.29
CA ASP A 204 11.75 5.64 28.62
C ASP A 204 12.37 4.25 28.39
N TYR A 205 11.67 3.19 28.81
CA TYR A 205 12.08 1.80 28.53
C TYR A 205 12.14 1.50 27.04
N LEU A 206 11.17 1.99 26.26
CA LEU A 206 11.14 1.77 24.81
C LEU A 206 12.27 2.52 24.08
N GLU A 207 12.61 3.72 24.55
CA GLU A 207 13.76 4.49 24.05
C GLU A 207 15.08 3.76 24.36
N GLU A 208 15.28 3.28 25.60
CA GLU A 208 16.45 2.49 26.00
C GLU A 208 16.59 1.19 25.18
N LEU A 209 15.47 0.58 24.78
CA LEU A 209 15.44 -0.58 23.92
C LEU A 209 15.85 -0.26 22.47
N GLY A 210 15.97 1.03 22.10
CA GLY A 210 16.31 1.49 20.76
C GLY A 210 15.12 1.56 19.79
N ILE A 211 13.90 1.60 20.32
CA ILE A 211 12.67 1.73 19.50
C ILE A 211 12.51 3.19 19.06
N THR A 212 12.24 3.38 17.77
CA THR A 212 12.04 4.71 17.17
C THR A 212 10.65 4.88 16.56
N GLY A 213 9.80 3.86 16.60
CA GLY A 213 8.42 3.93 16.18
C GLY A 213 7.52 2.96 16.93
N LEU A 214 6.33 3.43 17.32
CA LEU A 214 5.30 2.61 17.96
C LEU A 214 4.12 2.43 17.00
N TYR A 215 3.78 1.19 16.70
CA TYR A 215 2.51 0.84 16.12
C TYR A 215 1.56 0.40 17.24
N LEU A 216 0.52 1.18 17.45
CA LEU A 216 -0.53 0.85 18.41
C LEU A 216 -1.64 0.07 17.69
N CYS A 217 -1.91 -1.17 18.13
CA CYS A 217 -3.15 -1.86 17.77
C CYS A 217 -4.35 -0.98 18.12
N PRO A 218 -5.56 -1.24 17.58
CA PRO A 218 -6.66 -0.28 17.68
C PRO A 218 -6.87 0.28 19.09
N ILE A 219 -6.99 1.61 19.19
CA ILE A 219 -7.24 2.33 20.44
C ILE A 219 -8.64 2.91 20.50
N PHE A 220 -9.40 2.80 19.41
CA PHE A 220 -10.73 3.34 19.30
C PHE A 220 -11.72 2.58 20.18
N HIS A 221 -12.82 3.25 20.54
CA HIS A 221 -13.86 2.64 21.37
C HIS A 221 -14.38 1.35 20.71
N GLY A 222 -14.28 0.23 21.44
CA GLY A 222 -14.72 -1.10 21.04
C GLY A 222 -14.99 -1.98 22.25
N LYS A 223 -15.79 -3.04 22.09
CA LYS A 223 -16.20 -3.92 23.19
C LYS A 223 -15.10 -4.94 23.54
N THR A 224 -14.41 -5.47 22.53
CA THR A 224 -13.41 -6.51 22.72
C THR A 224 -12.10 -5.96 23.30
N ASN A 225 -11.24 -6.85 23.78
CA ASN A 225 -9.90 -6.47 24.25
C ASN A 225 -9.01 -5.93 23.11
N HIS A 226 -9.20 -6.41 21.88
CA HIS A 226 -8.42 -6.04 20.69
C HIS A 226 -8.93 -4.80 19.95
N LYS A 227 -10.16 -4.33 20.21
CA LYS A 227 -10.78 -3.11 19.65
C LYS A 227 -10.92 -3.05 18.12
N TYR A 228 -10.75 -4.18 17.39
CA TYR A 228 -11.07 -4.23 15.96
C TYR A 228 -12.58 -4.13 15.69
N ASP A 229 -13.43 -4.28 16.69
CA ASP A 229 -14.87 -4.08 16.65
C ASP A 229 -15.25 -2.61 16.98
N THR A 230 -14.77 -1.68 16.17
CA THR A 230 -14.92 -0.24 16.39
C THR A 230 -16.37 0.19 16.58
N ILE A 231 -16.66 0.91 17.66
CA ILE A 231 -17.94 1.54 17.99
C ILE A 231 -17.92 3.04 17.66
N SER A 232 -16.78 3.70 17.86
CA SER A 232 -16.57 5.10 17.51
C SER A 232 -15.14 5.30 17.05
N TYR A 233 -14.97 5.89 15.86
CA TYR A 233 -13.64 6.23 15.34
C TYR A 233 -13.07 7.54 15.88
N TYR A 234 -13.91 8.36 16.51
CA TYR A 234 -13.49 9.64 17.06
C TYR A 234 -13.18 9.59 18.56
N ASP A 235 -13.49 8.48 19.23
CA ASP A 235 -13.29 8.32 20.66
C ASP A 235 -12.30 7.20 20.96
N ILE A 236 -11.44 7.47 21.95
CA ILE A 236 -10.56 6.46 22.52
C ILE A 236 -11.40 5.57 23.45
N ASP A 237 -11.07 4.29 23.50
CA ASP A 237 -11.74 3.37 24.42
C ASP A 237 -11.58 3.83 25.88
N PRO A 238 -12.68 3.92 26.65
CA PRO A 238 -12.61 4.39 28.04
C PRO A 238 -11.68 3.58 28.95
N HIS A 239 -11.43 2.30 28.63
CA HIS A 239 -10.48 1.47 29.37
C HIS A 239 -9.02 1.74 28.98
N PHE A 240 -8.79 2.46 27.88
CA PHE A 240 -7.45 2.91 27.48
C PHE A 240 -7.14 4.33 27.90
N GLY A 241 -8.16 5.13 28.25
CA GLY A 241 -8.03 6.52 28.63
C GLY A 241 -8.86 7.47 27.78
N ASP A 242 -8.30 8.62 27.49
CA ASP A 242 -8.96 9.69 26.75
C ASP A 242 -8.00 10.38 25.76
N LYS A 243 -8.54 11.38 25.06
CA LYS A 243 -7.77 12.19 24.11
C LYS A 243 -6.67 13.01 24.76
N VAL A 244 -6.79 13.33 26.07
CA VAL A 244 -5.80 14.13 26.80
C VAL A 244 -4.54 13.31 27.05
N ILE A 245 -4.68 12.06 27.54
CA ILE A 245 -3.54 11.20 27.73
C ILE A 245 -2.91 10.78 26.41
N PHE A 246 -3.72 10.55 25.36
CA PHE A 246 -3.17 10.22 24.04
C PHE A 246 -2.33 11.36 23.48
N LYS A 247 -2.79 12.61 23.60
CA LYS A 247 -2.01 13.77 23.16
C LYS A 247 -0.68 13.88 23.90
N LYS A 248 -0.69 13.70 25.24
CA LYS A 248 0.53 13.67 26.04
C LYS A 248 1.47 12.53 25.63
N LEU A 249 0.93 11.36 25.32
CA LEU A 249 1.68 10.21 24.84
C LEU A 249 2.42 10.55 23.54
N VAL A 250 1.73 11.12 22.55
CA VAL A 250 2.31 11.52 21.27
C VAL A 250 3.39 12.58 21.46
N GLU A 251 3.11 13.63 22.24
CA GLU A 251 4.06 14.71 22.53
C GLU A 251 5.34 14.17 23.23
N LYS A 252 5.20 13.30 24.23
CA LYS A 252 6.35 12.68 24.91
C LYS A 252 7.11 11.72 23.97
N ALA A 253 6.42 10.92 23.16
CA ALA A 253 7.05 10.05 22.17
C ALA A 253 7.87 10.87 21.17
N HIS A 254 7.31 11.94 20.62
CA HIS A 254 8.00 12.82 19.68
C HIS A 254 9.24 13.48 20.32
N SER A 255 9.16 13.90 21.58
CA SER A 255 10.32 14.47 22.29
C SER A 255 11.51 13.50 22.42
N LYS A 256 11.23 12.19 22.31
CA LYS A 256 12.21 11.08 22.30
C LYS A 256 12.59 10.59 20.91
N GLY A 257 12.06 11.24 19.85
CA GLY A 257 12.26 10.81 18.46
C GLY A 257 11.46 9.56 18.07
N ILE A 258 10.50 9.14 18.89
CA ILE A 258 9.64 7.97 18.63
C ILE A 258 8.40 8.40 17.84
N LYS A 259 8.16 7.75 16.69
CA LYS A 259 7.02 7.97 15.82
C LYS A 259 5.80 7.14 16.23
N ILE A 260 4.60 7.69 16.03
CA ILE A 260 3.34 7.04 16.40
C ILE A 260 2.52 6.66 15.16
N MET A 261 2.13 5.40 15.08
CA MET A 261 1.27 4.87 14.02
C MET A 261 0.03 4.23 14.65
N LEU A 262 -1.15 4.62 14.16
CA LEU A 262 -2.45 4.05 14.55
C LEU A 262 -2.94 3.01 13.54
N ASP A 263 -3.94 2.24 13.96
CA ASP A 263 -4.59 1.22 13.14
C ASP A 263 -5.86 1.77 12.47
N ALA A 264 -5.90 1.70 11.14
CA ALA A 264 -7.04 2.11 10.31
C ALA A 264 -7.94 0.91 10.04
N VAL A 265 -8.87 0.62 10.95
CA VAL A 265 -9.86 -0.46 10.81
C VAL A 265 -11.04 0.05 9.98
N PHE A 266 -10.87 0.16 8.66
CA PHE A 266 -11.85 0.80 7.77
C PHE A 266 -12.63 -0.19 6.90
N ASN A 267 -12.34 -1.49 7.02
CA ASN A 267 -13.08 -2.54 6.32
C ASN A 267 -14.46 -2.81 6.95
N HIS A 268 -14.57 -2.70 8.26
CA HIS A 268 -15.75 -3.08 9.03
C HIS A 268 -15.86 -2.25 10.31
N VAL A 269 -17.00 -2.34 10.98
CA VAL A 269 -17.22 -1.79 12.32
C VAL A 269 -17.70 -2.90 13.26
N GLY A 270 -17.76 -2.62 14.55
CA GLY A 270 -18.43 -3.51 15.50
C GLY A 270 -19.94 -3.48 15.35
N SER A 271 -20.62 -4.59 15.67
CA SER A 271 -22.10 -4.66 15.64
C SER A 271 -22.79 -3.70 16.62
N ASN A 272 -22.05 -3.10 17.55
CA ASN A 272 -22.54 -2.07 18.46
C ASN A 272 -22.29 -0.63 17.93
N HIS A 273 -21.78 -0.48 16.71
CA HIS A 273 -21.59 0.83 16.10
C HIS A 273 -22.96 1.52 15.87
N PRO A 274 -23.14 2.80 16.25
CA PRO A 274 -24.44 3.48 16.15
C PRO A 274 -25.08 3.43 14.77
N PHE A 275 -24.28 3.51 13.70
CA PHE A 275 -24.78 3.44 12.32
C PHE A 275 -25.32 2.05 11.97
N TRP A 276 -24.68 0.99 12.47
CA TRP A 276 -25.17 -0.38 12.28
C TRP A 276 -26.44 -0.63 13.11
N LEU A 277 -26.49 -0.15 14.34
CA LEU A 277 -27.70 -0.26 15.18
C LEU A 277 -28.89 0.44 14.54
N ASP A 278 -28.69 1.61 13.93
CA ASP A 278 -29.75 2.30 13.17
C ASP A 278 -30.21 1.45 11.96
N VAL A 279 -29.29 0.75 11.27
CA VAL A 279 -29.67 -0.19 10.19
C VAL A 279 -30.46 -1.37 10.73
N VAL A 280 -30.08 -1.94 11.86
CA VAL A 280 -30.81 -3.07 12.47
C VAL A 280 -32.23 -2.66 12.86
N GLU A 281 -32.43 -1.44 13.39
CA GLU A 281 -33.71 -0.92 13.80
C GLU A 281 -34.60 -0.48 12.63
N ASN A 282 -34.04 0.34 11.72
CA ASN A 282 -34.77 1.01 10.64
C ASN A 282 -34.69 0.33 9.28
N ARG A 283 -33.84 -0.71 9.16
CA ARG A 283 -33.66 -1.57 7.97
C ARG A 283 -33.37 -0.73 6.72
N GLU A 284 -34.07 -0.99 5.60
CA GLU A 284 -33.93 -0.26 4.33
C GLU A 284 -34.26 1.24 4.44
N ASN A 285 -34.97 1.67 5.49
CA ASN A 285 -35.30 3.09 5.76
C ASN A 285 -34.18 3.81 6.52
N SER A 286 -33.19 3.10 7.02
CA SER A 286 -32.02 3.70 7.66
C SER A 286 -31.26 4.56 6.67
N LYS A 287 -30.87 5.76 7.06
CA LYS A 287 -29.98 6.62 6.28
C LYS A 287 -28.59 6.00 6.12
N TYR A 288 -28.25 5.03 6.95
CA TYR A 288 -26.98 4.31 6.91
C TYR A 288 -27.06 2.97 6.19
N ALA A 289 -28.21 2.55 5.66
CA ALA A 289 -28.33 1.25 4.98
C ALA A 289 -27.31 1.09 3.84
N LYS A 290 -27.03 2.15 3.07
CA LYS A 290 -26.05 2.15 1.98
C LYS A 290 -24.57 2.22 2.44
N TRP A 291 -24.34 2.49 3.74
CA TRP A 291 -22.99 2.52 4.31
C TRP A 291 -22.40 1.13 4.55
N PHE A 292 -23.25 0.11 4.48
CA PHE A 292 -22.87 -1.29 4.67
C PHE A 292 -23.11 -2.09 3.40
N VAL A 293 -22.39 -3.20 3.25
CA VAL A 293 -22.59 -4.13 2.16
C VAL A 293 -23.70 -5.10 2.55
N ILE A 294 -24.93 -4.74 2.22
CA ILE A 294 -26.13 -5.50 2.53
C ILE A 294 -26.64 -6.19 1.27
N ASN A 295 -26.80 -7.51 1.33
CA ASN A 295 -27.29 -8.32 0.23
C ASN A 295 -28.84 -8.32 0.21
N ASN A 296 -29.48 -8.46 1.39
CA ASN A 296 -30.94 -8.51 1.47
C ASN A 296 -31.46 -8.14 2.88
N PHE A 297 -32.64 -7.53 2.92
CA PHE A 297 -33.47 -7.42 4.11
C PHE A 297 -34.58 -8.47 4.03
N ASN A 298 -34.42 -9.57 4.75
CA ASN A 298 -35.31 -10.73 4.67
C ASN A 298 -36.69 -10.44 5.33
N SER A 299 -37.74 -11.10 4.84
CA SER A 299 -39.08 -10.98 5.36
C SER A 299 -39.27 -11.51 6.78
N ASP A 300 -38.35 -12.38 7.24
CA ASP A 300 -38.35 -12.92 8.62
C ASP A 300 -37.68 -11.97 9.64
N GLY A 301 -37.29 -10.76 9.20
CA GLY A 301 -36.64 -9.76 10.03
C GLY A 301 -35.12 -9.83 10.08
N THR A 302 -34.51 -10.85 9.54
CA THR A 302 -33.05 -10.95 9.46
C THR A 302 -32.49 -10.06 8.37
N ILE A 303 -31.19 -9.70 8.48
CA ILE A 303 -30.45 -8.95 7.47
C ILE A 303 -29.35 -9.88 6.96
N ASP A 304 -29.24 -10.00 5.64
CA ASP A 304 -28.14 -10.68 4.97
C ASP A 304 -27.12 -9.61 4.54
N TYR A 305 -25.91 -9.68 5.07
CA TYR A 305 -24.86 -8.68 4.89
C TYR A 305 -23.46 -9.30 4.91
N GLU A 306 -22.53 -8.63 4.23
CA GLU A 306 -21.13 -8.99 4.26
C GLU A 306 -20.49 -8.64 5.60
N THR A 307 -19.49 -9.43 5.99
CA THR A 307 -18.76 -9.28 7.25
C THR A 307 -17.27 -9.48 7.03
N PHE A 308 -16.44 -9.07 7.98
CA PHE A 308 -15.06 -9.51 8.04
C PHE A 308 -14.99 -11.00 8.41
N ALA A 309 -14.36 -11.82 7.56
CA ALA A 309 -14.06 -13.23 7.81
C ALA A 309 -15.24 -14.07 8.36
N ASN A 310 -16.46 -13.80 7.91
CA ASN A 310 -17.71 -14.41 8.40
C ASN A 310 -18.02 -14.16 9.89
N VAL A 311 -17.41 -13.13 10.50
CA VAL A 311 -17.70 -12.71 11.88
C VAL A 311 -18.91 -11.78 11.90
N LYS A 312 -20.06 -12.27 12.32
CA LYS A 312 -21.33 -11.51 12.33
C LYS A 312 -21.29 -10.21 13.13
N GLU A 313 -20.42 -10.14 14.13
CA GLU A 313 -20.20 -8.96 14.96
C GLU A 313 -19.40 -7.86 14.24
N MET A 314 -18.94 -8.10 12.99
CA MET A 314 -18.10 -7.18 12.22
C MET A 314 -18.69 -6.88 10.84
N PRO A 315 -19.83 -6.14 10.75
CA PRO A 315 -20.46 -5.76 9.48
C PRO A 315 -19.53 -4.92 8.61
N LYS A 316 -19.45 -5.29 7.31
CA LYS A 316 -18.56 -4.69 6.33
C LYS A 316 -19.07 -3.32 5.87
N LEU A 317 -18.18 -2.32 5.87
CA LEU A 317 -18.45 -0.99 5.36
C LEU A 317 -18.41 -0.94 3.82
N ASN A 318 -19.30 -0.19 3.24
CA ASN A 318 -19.36 0.09 1.81
C ASN A 318 -18.61 1.38 1.47
N VAL A 319 -17.30 1.26 1.25
CA VAL A 319 -16.44 2.40 0.90
C VAL A 319 -16.69 2.96 -0.52
N GLU A 320 -17.45 2.26 -1.36
CA GLU A 320 -17.91 2.78 -2.65
C GLU A 320 -18.96 3.86 -2.48
N TYR A 321 -19.76 3.77 -1.40
CA TYR A 321 -20.77 4.78 -1.11
C TYR A 321 -20.11 6.10 -0.68
N PRO A 322 -20.37 7.23 -1.36
CA PRO A 322 -19.59 8.45 -1.19
C PRO A 322 -19.58 9.01 0.24
N GLU A 323 -20.71 8.95 0.95
CA GLU A 323 -20.81 9.48 2.32
C GLU A 323 -20.03 8.64 3.33
N CYS A 324 -20.08 7.30 3.20
CA CYS A 324 -19.29 6.39 4.01
C CYS A 324 -17.78 6.62 3.78
N ARG A 325 -17.39 6.70 2.51
CA ARG A 325 -16.00 6.99 2.12
C ARG A 325 -15.52 8.32 2.70
N GLU A 326 -16.30 9.39 2.53
CA GLU A 326 -15.95 10.72 3.03
C GLU A 326 -15.80 10.73 4.55
N TYR A 327 -16.68 10.04 5.27
CA TYR A 327 -16.60 9.91 6.72
C TYR A 327 -15.26 9.26 7.17
N LEU A 328 -14.87 8.15 6.55
CA LEU A 328 -13.61 7.46 6.89
C LEU A 328 -12.39 8.30 6.53
N LEU A 329 -12.45 9.04 5.42
CA LEU A 329 -11.37 9.96 5.05
C LEU A 329 -11.24 11.11 6.07
N GLN A 330 -12.35 11.64 6.57
CA GLN A 330 -12.35 12.65 7.63
C GLN A 330 -11.82 12.11 8.96
N VAL A 331 -12.12 10.86 9.31
CA VAL A 331 -11.52 10.18 10.48
C VAL A 331 -10.00 10.16 10.35
N ALA A 332 -9.50 9.75 9.18
CA ALA A 332 -8.06 9.68 8.97
C ALA A 332 -7.38 11.06 9.10
N GLU A 333 -7.98 12.11 8.54
CA GLU A 333 -7.47 13.47 8.65
C GLU A 333 -7.55 14.01 10.07
N TYR A 334 -8.61 13.67 10.82
CA TYR A 334 -8.81 14.13 12.20
C TYR A 334 -7.65 13.75 13.11
N TRP A 335 -7.27 12.47 13.15
CA TRP A 335 -6.19 11.99 14.02
C TRP A 335 -4.82 12.58 13.66
N ILE A 336 -4.59 12.86 12.37
CA ILE A 336 -3.38 13.55 11.91
C ILE A 336 -3.37 15.00 12.43
N LYS A 337 -4.47 15.74 12.24
CA LYS A 337 -4.54 17.17 12.55
C LYS A 337 -4.55 17.46 14.06
N GLU A 338 -5.29 16.65 14.82
CA GLU A 338 -5.54 16.91 16.24
C GLU A 338 -4.43 16.34 17.14
N PHE A 339 -3.78 15.25 16.69
CA PHE A 339 -2.84 14.50 17.53
C PHE A 339 -1.45 14.33 16.93
N ASP A 340 -1.23 14.81 15.70
CA ASP A 340 0.09 14.76 15.04
C ASP A 340 0.66 13.33 14.94
N ILE A 341 -0.19 12.35 14.61
CA ILE A 341 0.29 10.97 14.38
C ILE A 341 1.12 10.90 13.10
N ASP A 342 2.13 10.02 13.08
CA ASP A 342 3.10 9.90 11.97
C ASP A 342 2.70 8.87 10.91
N GLY A 343 1.70 8.03 11.19
CA GLY A 343 1.32 6.99 10.25
C GLY A 343 0.04 6.26 10.55
N TRP A 344 -0.39 5.50 9.55
CA TRP A 344 -1.51 4.57 9.62
C TRP A 344 -1.09 3.17 9.19
N ARG A 345 -1.41 2.18 9.99
CA ARG A 345 -1.39 0.77 9.56
C ARG A 345 -2.77 0.44 8.99
N LEU A 346 -2.80 -0.04 7.76
CA LEU A 346 -4.03 -0.30 7.03
C LEU A 346 -4.48 -1.75 7.29
N ASP A 347 -5.53 -1.89 8.09
CA ASP A 347 -6.13 -3.20 8.40
C ASP A 347 -6.95 -3.72 7.21
N VAL A 348 -6.84 -5.02 6.92
CA VAL A 348 -7.61 -5.71 5.86
C VAL A 348 -7.65 -4.93 4.53
N CYS A 349 -6.55 -4.28 4.18
CA CYS A 349 -6.50 -3.37 3.04
C CYS A 349 -6.69 -4.04 1.67
N ASN A 350 -6.54 -5.35 1.60
CA ASN A 350 -6.81 -6.18 0.42
C ASN A 350 -8.30 -6.35 0.12
N GLU A 351 -9.18 -6.08 1.08
CA GLU A 351 -10.64 -6.13 0.91
C GLU A 351 -11.28 -4.77 0.65
N ILE A 352 -10.49 -3.70 0.68
CA ILE A 352 -10.94 -2.34 0.44
C ILE A 352 -10.51 -1.89 -0.96
N ASP A 353 -11.40 -1.18 -1.67
CA ASP A 353 -11.17 -0.70 -3.02
C ASP A 353 -9.90 0.19 -3.14
N HIS A 354 -9.14 -0.04 -4.21
CA HIS A 354 -7.92 0.71 -4.49
C HIS A 354 -8.16 2.23 -4.72
N LYS A 355 -9.36 2.62 -5.15
CA LYS A 355 -9.72 4.04 -5.30
C LYS A 355 -9.79 4.71 -3.94
N PHE A 356 -10.38 4.03 -2.94
CA PHE A 356 -10.40 4.51 -1.56
C PHE A 356 -8.97 4.78 -1.04
N TRP A 357 -8.05 3.83 -1.22
CA TRP A 357 -6.67 3.98 -0.76
C TRP A 357 -5.90 5.08 -1.47
N ARG A 358 -6.20 5.36 -2.74
CA ARG A 358 -5.62 6.51 -3.45
C ARG A 358 -6.13 7.83 -2.89
N GLU A 359 -7.43 7.95 -2.66
CA GLU A 359 -8.04 9.14 -2.05
C GLU A 359 -7.54 9.33 -0.60
N PHE A 360 -7.48 8.27 0.19
CA PHE A 360 -6.92 8.25 1.53
C PHE A 360 -5.48 8.82 1.56
N ARG A 361 -4.63 8.30 0.68
CA ARG A 361 -3.25 8.79 0.54
C ARG A 361 -3.20 10.27 0.17
N GLU A 362 -4.00 10.70 -0.79
CA GLU A 362 -4.03 12.10 -1.20
C GLU A 362 -4.47 13.02 -0.06
N ARG A 363 -5.50 12.63 0.69
CA ARG A 363 -6.04 13.41 1.81
C ARG A 363 -5.05 13.50 2.97
N CYS A 364 -4.47 12.39 3.38
CA CYS A 364 -3.49 12.36 4.46
C CYS A 364 -2.20 13.14 4.10
N LYS A 365 -1.70 13.00 2.86
CA LYS A 365 -0.51 13.74 2.41
C LYS A 365 -0.69 15.26 2.27
N LYS A 366 -1.91 15.73 2.02
CA LYS A 366 -2.20 17.18 2.01
C LYS A 366 -2.01 17.82 3.38
N ASN A 367 -2.25 17.06 4.43
CA ASN A 367 -2.15 17.56 5.80
C ASN A 367 -0.75 17.43 6.37
N GLU A 368 0.01 16.39 5.94
CA GLU A 368 1.40 16.18 6.37
C GLU A 368 2.20 15.41 5.30
N ARG A 369 3.32 15.98 4.81
CA ARG A 369 4.23 15.32 3.86
C ARG A 369 5.01 14.15 4.49
N ARG A 370 4.89 13.91 5.78
CA ARG A 370 5.70 13.00 6.58
C ARG A 370 5.02 11.68 6.93
N LEU A 371 3.77 11.47 6.50
CA LEU A 371 2.99 10.28 6.86
C LEU A 371 3.42 9.04 6.08
N ILE A 372 3.42 7.91 6.79
CA ILE A 372 3.67 6.58 6.25
C ILE A 372 2.43 5.70 6.37
N TYR A 373 2.33 4.71 5.46
CA TYR A 373 1.29 3.68 5.48
C TYR A 373 1.93 2.30 5.40
N PHE A 374 1.54 1.43 6.31
CA PHE A 374 1.86 0.01 6.25
C PHE A 374 0.63 -0.77 5.81
N ARG A 375 0.80 -1.58 4.77
CA ARG A 375 -0.18 -2.54 4.31
C ARG A 375 0.08 -3.87 5.00
N ARG A 376 -0.97 -4.48 5.57
CA ARG A 376 -0.98 -5.88 5.95
C ARG A 376 -1.99 -6.61 5.09
N ASP A 377 -1.50 -7.50 4.23
CA ASP A 377 -2.32 -8.50 3.58
C ASP A 377 -2.52 -9.66 4.56
N MET A 378 -3.75 -10.14 4.70
CA MET A 378 -3.99 -11.42 5.35
C MET A 378 -3.60 -12.50 4.34
N ALA A 379 -2.66 -13.37 4.74
CA ALA A 379 -2.23 -14.52 3.95
C ALA A 379 -3.28 -15.62 3.99
#